data_9129e9fb871d56f9af253ebce9123f39
#
_entry.id   9129e9fb871d56f9af253ebce9123f39
#
_cell.length_a   1.000
_cell.length_b   1.000
_cell.length_c   1.000
_cell.angle_alpha   90.00
_cell.angle_beta   90.00
_cell.angle_gamma   90.00
#
_symmetry.space_group_name_H-M   'P 1'
#
loop_
_entity.id
_entity.type
_entity.pdbx_description
1 polymer ?
#
loop_
_entity_poly.entity_id
_entity_poly.type
_entity_poly.pdbx_seq_one_letter_code
_entity_poly.pdbx_strand_id
1 'polypeptide(L)'
;MTAWNFVCLSFGSNLGNRHEYIRRAFACLKKAGIKNLKSSVILETKAILLEGSPKEWDLPYFNCVAIGETQLSPDELVRECKVIERAFGRDFSLKWGPRPIDIDVILYGDETFASHSETCTVPHPRLLERPFLISLIASLCPYRRFYLEGSPCNGKTFAELAAIYPLAEGEVLGSFGPATQIMGVVNITDNSISDTGLFLEARRAAAHAERLFAEGASIIDLGAQATNPRMKDLGNVEQEWGRLEPVLQLLAERWKGAKQYPDVSIDTFRPEIIRRAIEIFPIRWINDVSGGSLEMAHLAKEFGLRLLINHSCSLPPRPDCVLSYEESPVTQMLRWGESQLETFAQIGLDTSWQVVFDPGIAFGKTPVQSMLLMEGVEQFKRILECPVLIGHSRKSCLSLLGRFSYQDRDWETIGCSVALHDRGVDYLRVHQVEGNRRALAAAAWAGMPV
;
A
#
# COMPACT_ATOMS: atom_id res chain seq x y z
N MET A 1 25.94 -26.62 -3.60
CA MET A 1 24.73 -25.83 -3.29
C MET A 1 25.20 -24.59 -2.58
N THR A 2 24.91 -23.39 -3.08
CA THR A 2 25.22 -22.13 -2.40
C THR A 2 24.41 -22.05 -1.10
N ALA A 3 25.05 -21.71 0.00
CA ALA A 3 24.38 -21.56 1.30
C ALA A 3 23.40 -20.37 1.27
N TRP A 4 22.31 -20.48 2.02
CA TRP A 4 21.43 -19.36 2.28
C TRP A 4 22.06 -18.44 3.34
N ASN A 5 22.22 -17.18 3.02
CA ASN A 5 22.80 -16.18 3.91
C ASN A 5 21.72 -15.22 4.38
N PHE A 6 21.74 -14.90 5.66
CA PHE A 6 20.92 -13.84 6.22
C PHE A 6 21.27 -12.49 5.58
N VAL A 7 20.26 -11.67 5.33
CA VAL A 7 20.43 -10.29 4.88
C VAL A 7 19.52 -9.36 5.64
N CYS A 8 20.01 -8.14 5.91
CA CYS A 8 19.22 -7.02 6.38
C CYS A 8 19.38 -5.87 5.39
N LEU A 9 18.28 -5.41 4.84
CA LEU A 9 18.21 -4.34 3.86
C LEU A 9 17.48 -3.15 4.46
N SER A 10 17.95 -1.93 4.20
CA SER A 10 17.17 -0.72 4.48
C SER A 10 16.55 -0.17 3.22
N PHE A 11 15.42 0.48 3.38
CA PHE A 11 14.65 1.11 2.32
C PHE A 11 14.35 2.54 2.71
N GLY A 12 14.64 3.49 1.81
CA GLY A 12 14.35 4.91 1.98
C GLY A 12 13.63 5.46 0.76
N SER A 13 12.53 6.20 0.95
CA SER A 13 11.79 6.84 -0.13
C SER A 13 11.30 8.21 0.31
N ASN A 14 11.53 9.27 -0.50
CA ASN A 14 11.04 10.62 -0.22
C ASN A 14 10.45 11.35 -1.43
N LEU A 15 10.17 10.64 -2.53
CA LEU A 15 9.47 11.17 -3.70
C LEU A 15 8.22 10.35 -4.02
N GLY A 16 7.23 10.98 -4.65
CA GLY A 16 6.01 10.34 -5.16
C GLY A 16 5.23 9.57 -4.10
N ASN A 17 4.63 8.45 -4.50
CA ASN A 17 3.99 7.53 -3.56
C ASN A 17 5.05 6.64 -2.89
N ARG A 18 5.61 7.14 -1.78
CA ARG A 18 6.70 6.52 -1.03
C ARG A 18 6.38 5.09 -0.57
N HIS A 19 5.14 4.85 -0.14
CA HIS A 19 4.69 3.53 0.32
C HIS A 19 4.68 2.52 -0.83
N GLU A 20 4.15 2.92 -1.98
CA GLU A 20 4.10 2.06 -3.16
C GLU A 20 5.49 1.69 -3.68
N TYR A 21 6.44 2.61 -3.66
CA TYR A 21 7.81 2.30 -4.05
C TYR A 21 8.45 1.24 -3.15
N ILE A 22 8.28 1.35 -1.82
CA ILE A 22 8.77 0.36 -0.86
C ILE A 22 8.11 -0.99 -1.11
N ARG A 23 6.78 -1.04 -1.26
CA ARG A 23 6.05 -2.28 -1.52
C ARG A 23 6.50 -2.97 -2.82
N ARG A 24 6.66 -2.21 -3.89
CA ARG A 24 7.14 -2.73 -5.18
C ARG A 24 8.59 -3.21 -5.10
N ALA A 25 9.44 -2.54 -4.34
CA ALA A 25 10.81 -2.97 -4.10
C ALA A 25 10.85 -4.35 -3.43
N PHE A 26 9.98 -4.60 -2.42
CA PHE A 26 9.84 -5.93 -1.81
C PHE A 26 9.42 -7.00 -2.82
N ALA A 27 8.48 -6.70 -3.71
CA ALA A 27 8.06 -7.65 -4.74
C ALA A 27 9.20 -7.98 -5.73
N CYS A 28 9.98 -6.97 -6.15
CA CYS A 28 11.15 -7.17 -7.01
C CYS A 28 12.22 -8.02 -6.32
N LEU A 29 12.52 -7.76 -5.05
CA LEU A 29 13.52 -8.54 -4.29
C LEU A 29 13.11 -10.01 -4.11
N LYS A 30 11.81 -10.28 -3.88
CA LYS A 30 11.29 -11.66 -3.87
C LYS A 30 11.50 -12.35 -5.22
N LYS A 31 11.23 -11.66 -6.34
CA LYS A 31 11.49 -12.17 -7.69
C LYS A 31 12.99 -12.40 -7.95
N ALA A 32 13.87 -11.57 -7.37
CA ALA A 32 15.32 -11.73 -7.41
C ALA A 32 15.84 -12.87 -6.50
N GLY A 33 14.97 -13.62 -5.81
CA GLY A 33 15.31 -14.81 -5.05
C GLY A 33 15.57 -14.58 -3.57
N ILE A 34 15.21 -13.43 -2.99
CA ILE A 34 15.24 -13.24 -1.54
C ILE A 34 14.02 -13.92 -0.94
N LYS A 35 14.26 -14.88 -0.04
CA LYS A 35 13.23 -15.64 0.68
C LYS A 35 13.02 -15.13 2.10
N ASN A 36 11.89 -15.53 2.69
CA ASN A 36 11.54 -15.25 4.08
C ASN A 36 11.60 -13.75 4.41
N LEU A 37 11.30 -12.89 3.43
CA LEU A 37 11.40 -11.44 3.58
C LEU A 37 10.36 -10.93 4.59
N LYS A 38 10.84 -10.43 5.73
CA LYS A 38 10.04 -9.84 6.80
C LYS A 38 10.48 -8.39 7.00
N SER A 39 9.52 -7.46 7.03
CA SER A 39 9.80 -6.02 7.18
C SER A 39 9.39 -5.49 8.55
N SER A 40 10.08 -4.44 9.00
CA SER A 40 9.68 -3.59 10.13
C SER A 40 8.48 -2.73 9.76
N VAL A 41 7.95 -1.95 10.71
CA VAL A 41 7.12 -0.79 10.42
C VAL A 41 7.89 0.19 9.53
N ILE A 42 7.16 1.04 8.81
CA ILE A 42 7.74 2.19 8.11
C ILE A 42 7.71 3.37 9.08
N LEU A 43 8.85 4.00 9.31
CA LEU A 43 8.96 5.27 10.05
C LEU A 43 9.07 6.43 9.06
N GLU A 44 8.29 7.48 9.29
CA GLU A 44 8.49 8.75 8.61
C GLU A 44 9.48 9.58 9.42
N THR A 45 10.62 9.95 8.80
CA THR A 45 11.68 10.72 9.45
C THR A 45 12.01 11.98 8.67
N LYS A 46 12.57 12.97 9.33
CA LYS A 46 13.14 14.14 8.64
C LYS A 46 14.27 13.73 7.71
N ALA A 47 14.49 14.52 6.65
CA ALA A 47 15.64 14.33 5.79
C ALA A 47 16.95 14.70 6.55
N ILE A 48 18.00 13.88 6.35
CA ILE A 48 19.35 14.25 6.79
C ILE A 48 20.02 14.97 5.63
N LEU A 49 20.09 16.29 5.70
CA LEU A 49 20.65 17.13 4.67
C LEU A 49 22.10 17.49 4.99
N LEU A 50 22.92 17.60 3.94
CA LEU A 50 24.26 18.18 4.05
C LEU A 50 24.16 19.71 4.10
N GLU A 51 25.15 20.36 4.69
CA GLU A 51 25.26 21.82 4.66
C GLU A 51 25.28 22.34 3.22
N GLY A 52 24.44 23.35 2.94
CA GLY A 52 24.28 23.90 1.58
C GLY A 52 23.33 23.14 0.67
N SER A 53 22.66 22.06 1.14
CA SER A 53 21.64 21.38 0.35
C SER A 53 20.47 22.32 -0.02
N PRO A 54 19.89 22.19 -1.23
CA PRO A 54 18.70 22.95 -1.62
C PRO A 54 17.53 22.72 -0.64
N LYS A 55 16.78 23.77 -0.31
CA LYS A 55 15.63 23.67 0.62
C LYS A 55 14.54 22.71 0.13
N GLU A 56 14.36 22.59 -1.18
CA GLU A 56 13.44 21.66 -1.83
C GLU A 56 13.82 20.19 -1.66
N TRP A 57 14.98 19.89 -1.10
CA TRP A 57 15.40 18.54 -0.73
C TRP A 57 14.96 18.13 0.68
N ASP A 58 14.48 19.08 1.48
CA ASP A 58 13.95 18.81 2.83
C ASP A 58 12.57 18.14 2.76
N LEU A 59 12.57 16.91 2.29
CA LEU A 59 11.38 16.07 2.14
C LEU A 59 11.48 14.88 3.09
N PRO A 60 10.49 14.65 3.95
CA PRO A 60 10.52 13.55 4.90
C PRO A 60 10.60 12.19 4.18
N TYR A 61 11.41 11.29 4.72
CA TYR A 61 11.60 9.94 4.22
C TYR A 61 10.64 8.96 4.89
N PHE A 62 10.13 8.02 4.11
CA PHE A 62 9.68 6.74 4.63
C PHE A 62 10.88 5.80 4.69
N ASN A 63 11.18 5.31 5.88
CA ASN A 63 12.29 4.39 6.14
C ASN A 63 11.76 3.10 6.78
N CYS A 64 12.22 1.97 6.27
CA CYS A 64 12.01 0.67 6.91
C CYS A 64 13.23 -0.22 6.70
N VAL A 65 13.28 -1.32 7.41
CA VAL A 65 14.22 -2.40 7.16
C VAL A 65 13.47 -3.69 6.87
N ALA A 66 14.11 -4.57 6.10
CA ALA A 66 13.63 -5.94 5.95
C ALA A 66 14.77 -6.91 6.16
N ILE A 67 14.46 -8.04 6.80
CA ILE A 67 15.36 -9.18 6.95
C ILE A 67 14.88 -10.30 6.04
N GLY A 68 15.80 -11.13 5.58
CA GLY A 68 15.50 -12.27 4.73
C GLY A 68 16.73 -13.16 4.52
N GLU A 69 16.63 -14.04 3.54
CA GLU A 69 17.70 -14.98 3.19
C GLU A 69 17.94 -14.94 1.67
N THR A 70 19.20 -15.02 1.25
CA THR A 70 19.60 -15.01 -0.15
C THR A 70 20.74 -15.99 -0.42
N GLN A 71 20.85 -16.41 -1.68
CA GLN A 71 22.01 -17.14 -2.22
C GLN A 71 22.91 -16.22 -3.08
N LEU A 72 22.48 -14.98 -3.33
CA LEU A 72 23.31 -13.98 -4.01
C LEU A 72 24.52 -13.62 -3.17
N SER A 73 25.66 -13.42 -3.78
CA SER A 73 26.81 -12.81 -3.10
C SER A 73 26.52 -11.35 -2.74
N PRO A 74 27.28 -10.71 -1.83
CA PRO A 74 27.09 -9.30 -1.47
C PRO A 74 27.06 -8.37 -2.69
N ASP A 75 27.97 -8.56 -3.64
CA ASP A 75 28.06 -7.73 -4.85
C ASP A 75 26.91 -7.95 -5.82
N GLU A 76 26.42 -9.20 -5.95
CA GLU A 76 25.23 -9.49 -6.74
C GLU A 76 24.00 -8.86 -6.11
N LEU A 77 23.85 -8.95 -4.79
CA LEU A 77 22.73 -8.35 -4.08
C LEU A 77 22.70 -6.83 -4.24
N VAL A 78 23.86 -6.15 -4.11
CA VAL A 78 23.95 -4.71 -4.35
C VAL A 78 23.57 -4.37 -5.80
N ARG A 79 24.04 -5.15 -6.79
CA ARG A 79 23.66 -4.92 -8.19
C ARG A 79 22.16 -5.04 -8.41
N GLU A 80 21.51 -6.04 -7.84
CA GLU A 80 20.04 -6.19 -7.88
C GLU A 80 19.32 -5.00 -7.24
N CYS A 81 19.77 -4.54 -6.07
CA CYS A 81 19.23 -3.33 -5.45
C CYS A 81 19.33 -2.12 -6.39
N LYS A 82 20.48 -1.91 -7.04
CA LYS A 82 20.67 -0.79 -7.97
C LYS A 82 19.88 -0.93 -9.29
N VAL A 83 19.60 -2.15 -9.73
CA VAL A 83 18.68 -2.42 -10.87
C VAL A 83 17.28 -1.98 -10.51
N ILE A 84 16.77 -2.35 -9.31
CA ILE A 84 15.45 -1.95 -8.83
C ILE A 84 15.35 -0.42 -8.70
N GLU A 85 16.35 0.23 -8.10
CA GLU A 85 16.37 1.68 -7.95
C GLU A 85 16.30 2.42 -9.30
N ARG A 86 17.06 1.95 -10.32
CA ARG A 86 17.00 2.51 -11.69
C ARG A 86 15.64 2.31 -12.33
N ALA A 87 15.06 1.12 -12.20
CA ALA A 87 13.74 0.82 -12.74
C ALA A 87 12.63 1.71 -12.17
N PHE A 88 12.84 2.25 -10.96
CA PHE A 88 11.92 3.17 -10.29
C PHE A 88 12.25 4.65 -10.52
N GLY A 89 13.22 4.94 -11.38
CA GLY A 89 13.54 6.30 -11.81
C GLY A 89 14.50 7.04 -10.86
N ARG A 90 15.34 6.33 -10.09
CA ARG A 90 16.38 6.98 -9.29
C ARG A 90 17.40 7.65 -10.19
N ASP A 91 17.64 8.94 -9.96
CA ASP A 91 18.73 9.68 -10.58
C ASP A 91 20.00 9.56 -9.71
N PHE A 92 20.99 8.81 -10.21
CA PHE A 92 22.27 8.60 -9.50
C PHE A 92 23.23 9.78 -9.61
N SER A 93 22.95 10.78 -10.46
CA SER A 93 23.74 12.01 -10.54
C SER A 93 23.49 12.93 -9.35
N LEU A 94 22.30 12.84 -8.73
CA LEU A 94 21.89 13.61 -7.56
C LEU A 94 22.30 12.90 -6.26
N LYS A 95 23.58 12.96 -5.90
CA LYS A 95 24.04 12.47 -4.59
C LYS A 95 23.32 13.24 -3.49
N TRP A 96 22.73 12.51 -2.53
CA TRP A 96 21.97 13.06 -1.38
C TRP A 96 20.65 13.73 -1.73
N GLY A 97 20.30 13.81 -3.01
CA GLY A 97 19.03 14.36 -3.47
C GLY A 97 17.82 13.47 -3.15
N PRO A 98 16.62 14.01 -3.31
CA PRO A 98 15.38 13.25 -3.21
C PRO A 98 15.33 12.09 -4.21
N ARG A 99 14.72 10.97 -3.80
CA ARG A 99 14.70 9.73 -4.61
C ARG A 99 13.43 8.91 -4.40
N PRO A 100 12.94 8.23 -5.47
CA PRO A 100 11.79 7.34 -5.36
C PRO A 100 12.06 6.18 -4.40
N ILE A 101 13.25 5.59 -4.47
CA ILE A 101 13.69 4.49 -3.58
C ILE A 101 15.20 4.48 -3.44
N ASP A 102 15.67 4.13 -2.27
CA ASP A 102 17.05 3.82 -1.90
C ASP A 102 17.07 2.47 -1.21
N ILE A 103 17.94 1.55 -1.61
CA ILE A 103 18.04 0.23 -1.02
C ILE A 103 19.51 -0.04 -0.67
N ASP A 104 19.81 -0.09 0.63
CA ASP A 104 21.15 -0.36 1.12
C ASP A 104 21.21 -1.75 1.78
N VAL A 105 22.29 -2.49 1.53
CA VAL A 105 22.61 -3.73 2.26
C VAL A 105 23.25 -3.33 3.60
N ILE A 106 22.55 -3.60 4.70
CA ILE A 106 22.99 -3.20 6.04
C ILE A 106 23.81 -4.31 6.71
N LEU A 107 23.31 -5.56 6.63
CA LEU A 107 23.99 -6.74 7.16
C LEU A 107 23.93 -7.88 6.14
N TYR A 108 24.97 -8.73 6.12
CA TYR A 108 25.02 -9.90 5.27
C TYR A 108 25.75 -11.03 6.00
N GLY A 109 25.22 -12.26 5.94
CA GLY A 109 25.79 -13.41 6.62
C GLY A 109 25.33 -13.56 8.06
N ASP A 110 26.05 -14.35 8.82
CA ASP A 110 25.78 -14.59 10.23
C ASP A 110 26.29 -13.46 11.14
N GLU A 111 26.15 -13.63 12.45
CA GLU A 111 26.50 -12.61 13.45
C GLU A 111 27.98 -12.23 13.45
N THR A 112 28.85 -13.11 12.99
CA THR A 112 30.31 -12.90 13.01
C THR A 112 30.85 -12.32 11.70
N PHE A 113 29.98 -12.17 10.68
CA PHE A 113 30.40 -11.80 9.35
C PHE A 113 30.45 -10.27 9.19
N ALA A 114 31.63 -9.76 8.89
CA ALA A 114 31.83 -8.41 8.37
C ALA A 114 32.63 -8.52 7.06
N SER A 115 32.16 -7.93 5.96
CA SER A 115 32.79 -8.02 4.65
C SER A 115 32.94 -6.65 4.02
N HIS A 116 34.05 -6.49 3.32
CA HIS A 116 34.31 -5.38 2.42
C HIS A 116 34.57 -5.94 1.03
N SER A 117 33.76 -5.51 0.08
CA SER A 117 33.98 -5.76 -1.34
C SER A 117 34.12 -4.40 -2.06
N GLU A 118 34.42 -4.40 -3.36
CA GLU A 118 34.50 -3.17 -4.16
C GLU A 118 33.21 -2.34 -4.14
N THR A 119 32.06 -2.99 -3.97
CA THR A 119 30.74 -2.36 -4.06
C THR A 119 29.91 -2.46 -2.78
N CYS A 120 30.29 -3.34 -1.83
CA CYS A 120 29.53 -3.62 -0.61
C CYS A 120 30.41 -3.60 0.63
N THR A 121 30.05 -2.77 1.59
CA THR A 121 30.66 -2.76 2.93
C THR A 121 29.58 -3.10 3.96
N VAL A 122 29.75 -4.20 4.66
CA VAL A 122 28.83 -4.67 5.71
C VAL A 122 29.60 -4.94 7.00
N PRO A 123 29.08 -4.48 8.15
CA PRO A 123 27.90 -3.64 8.31
C PRO A 123 28.02 -2.31 7.57
N HIS A 124 26.87 -1.72 7.19
CA HIS A 124 26.85 -0.44 6.48
C HIS A 124 27.60 0.65 7.28
N PRO A 125 28.56 1.40 6.69
CA PRO A 125 29.50 2.27 7.42
C PRO A 125 28.82 3.34 8.29
N ARG A 126 27.66 3.84 7.84
CA ARG A 126 26.90 4.89 8.51
C ARG A 126 25.73 4.39 9.35
N LEU A 127 25.73 3.11 9.73
CA LEU A 127 24.62 2.54 10.49
C LEU A 127 24.46 3.23 11.86
N LEU A 128 25.55 3.44 12.57
CA LEU A 128 25.53 4.06 13.90
C LEU A 128 25.17 5.55 13.91
N GLU A 129 25.19 6.21 12.75
CA GLU A 129 24.73 7.59 12.57
C GLU A 129 23.21 7.70 12.37
N ARG A 130 22.49 6.56 12.34
CA ARG A 130 21.08 6.48 12.00
C ARG A 130 20.30 5.73 13.08
N PRO A 131 19.97 6.37 14.21
CA PRO A 131 19.24 5.73 15.33
C PRO A 131 17.94 5.04 14.89
N PHE A 132 17.21 5.60 13.91
CA PHE A 132 15.99 5.01 13.39
C PHE A 132 16.24 3.63 12.73
N LEU A 133 17.36 3.44 12.01
CA LEU A 133 17.69 2.11 11.45
C LEU A 133 18.02 1.10 12.55
N ILE A 134 18.77 1.52 13.58
CA ILE A 134 19.10 0.68 14.73
C ILE A 134 17.82 0.19 15.41
N SER A 135 16.87 1.11 15.67
CA SER A 135 15.57 0.78 16.29
C SER A 135 14.76 -0.17 15.41
N LEU A 136 14.73 0.05 14.09
CA LEU A 136 14.01 -0.82 13.15
C LEU A 136 14.65 -2.22 13.07
N ILE A 137 15.98 -2.34 13.08
CA ILE A 137 16.68 -3.62 13.10
C ILE A 137 16.42 -4.32 14.43
N ALA A 138 16.52 -3.61 15.56
CA ALA A 138 16.25 -4.16 16.88
C ALA A 138 14.83 -4.71 17.00
N SER A 139 13.85 -4.10 16.31
CA SER A 139 12.47 -4.60 16.29
C SER A 139 12.30 -5.94 15.55
N LEU A 140 13.20 -6.29 14.63
CA LEU A 140 13.15 -7.53 13.85
C LEU A 140 14.07 -8.61 14.38
N CYS A 141 15.27 -8.24 14.82
CA CYS A 141 16.30 -9.16 15.29
C CYS A 141 17.10 -8.57 16.48
N PRO A 142 16.45 -8.39 17.66
CA PRO A 142 17.01 -7.68 18.81
C PRO A 142 18.31 -8.30 19.33
N TYR A 143 18.44 -9.62 19.27
CA TYR A 143 19.57 -10.37 19.81
C TYR A 143 20.70 -10.58 18.80
N ARG A 144 20.52 -10.17 17.53
CA ARG A 144 21.60 -10.21 16.56
C ARG A 144 22.70 -9.22 16.96
N ARG A 145 23.96 -9.62 16.74
CA ARG A 145 25.12 -8.82 17.16
C ARG A 145 25.65 -8.01 16.00
N PHE A 146 26.11 -6.82 16.33
CA PHE A 146 26.82 -5.92 15.43
C PHE A 146 28.32 -6.18 15.55
N TYR A 147 28.96 -6.47 14.43
CA TYR A 147 30.39 -6.70 14.37
C TYR A 147 31.05 -5.68 13.43
N LEU A 148 31.87 -4.82 13.99
CA LEU A 148 32.71 -3.89 13.26
C LEU A 148 34.01 -3.69 14.05
N GLU A 149 35.12 -4.19 13.51
CA GLU A 149 36.43 -4.11 14.15
C GLU A 149 36.81 -2.65 14.42
N GLY A 150 37.35 -2.37 15.61
CA GLY A 150 37.68 -1.03 16.08
C GLY A 150 36.49 -0.19 16.56
N SER A 151 35.24 -0.64 16.40
CA SER A 151 34.08 0.07 16.94
C SER A 151 33.90 -0.21 18.43
N PRO A 152 33.59 0.81 19.26
CA PRO A 152 33.24 0.62 20.67
C PRO A 152 31.94 -0.19 20.87
N CYS A 153 31.18 -0.37 19.80
CA CYS A 153 29.93 -1.13 19.75
C CYS A 153 30.12 -2.56 19.26
N ASN A 154 31.36 -2.98 18.95
CA ASN A 154 31.63 -4.32 18.43
C ASN A 154 31.15 -5.41 19.41
N GLY A 155 30.42 -6.39 18.90
CA GLY A 155 29.83 -7.49 19.66
C GLY A 155 28.55 -7.16 20.43
N LYS A 156 28.07 -5.92 20.44
CA LYS A 156 26.80 -5.54 21.06
C LYS A 156 25.62 -6.03 20.23
N THR A 157 24.53 -6.41 20.89
CA THR A 157 23.25 -6.74 20.25
C THR A 157 22.55 -5.48 19.74
N PHE A 158 21.64 -5.63 18.78
CA PHE A 158 20.84 -4.49 18.30
C PHE A 158 19.91 -3.93 19.39
N ALA A 159 19.47 -4.73 20.34
CA ALA A 159 18.75 -4.25 21.54
C ALA A 159 19.62 -3.30 22.38
N GLU A 160 20.89 -3.67 22.63
CA GLU A 160 21.86 -2.83 23.35
C GLU A 160 22.18 -1.55 22.54
N LEU A 161 22.33 -1.66 21.22
CA LEU A 161 22.57 -0.50 20.37
C LEU A 161 21.38 0.47 20.36
N ALA A 162 20.15 -0.02 20.34
CA ALA A 162 18.96 0.82 20.41
C ALA A 162 18.85 1.57 21.76
N ALA A 163 19.36 0.98 22.84
CA ALA A 163 19.46 1.66 24.14
C ALA A 163 20.57 2.73 24.17
N ILE A 164 21.69 2.49 23.46
CA ILE A 164 22.80 3.45 23.35
C ILE A 164 22.48 4.61 22.42
N TYR A 165 21.78 4.35 21.33
CA TYR A 165 21.39 5.30 20.30
C TYR A 165 19.85 5.41 20.22
N PRO A 166 19.17 5.98 21.24
CA PRO A 166 17.73 6.12 21.24
C PRO A 166 17.29 7.11 20.16
N LEU A 167 16.07 6.94 19.67
CA LEU A 167 15.42 7.92 18.81
C LEU A 167 15.25 9.26 19.54
N ALA A 168 15.67 10.35 18.92
CA ALA A 168 15.47 11.68 19.48
C ALA A 168 14.00 12.10 19.35
N GLU A 169 13.53 12.93 20.29
CA GLU A 169 12.19 13.52 20.23
C GLU A 169 12.02 14.34 18.94
N GLY A 170 10.93 14.10 18.20
CA GLY A 170 10.64 14.76 16.93
C GLY A 170 11.49 14.30 15.74
N GLU A 171 12.31 13.25 15.89
CA GLU A 171 13.00 12.60 14.76
C GLU A 171 12.03 11.80 13.90
N VAL A 172 11.09 11.10 14.52
CA VAL A 172 10.02 10.36 13.86
C VAL A 172 8.78 11.23 13.77
N LEU A 173 8.29 11.44 12.56
CA LEU A 173 7.10 12.23 12.25
C LEU A 173 5.83 11.37 12.23
N GLY A 174 5.96 10.08 11.95
CA GLY A 174 4.86 9.13 11.87
C GLY A 174 5.32 7.70 11.67
N SER A 175 4.40 6.76 11.84
CA SER A 175 4.62 5.34 11.58
C SER A 175 3.48 4.73 10.78
N PHE A 176 3.81 3.74 9.93
CA PHE A 176 2.88 3.12 8.98
C PHE A 176 3.07 1.61 8.96
N GLY A 177 1.98 0.86 8.72
CA GLY A 177 2.09 -0.58 8.48
C GLY A 177 2.90 -0.85 7.20
N PRO A 178 3.81 -1.83 7.21
CA PRO A 178 4.73 -2.02 6.10
C PRO A 178 4.10 -2.66 4.87
N ALA A 179 3.09 -3.51 5.05
CA ALA A 179 2.51 -4.33 3.99
C ALA A 179 1.17 -3.81 3.48
N THR A 180 0.31 -3.33 4.37
CA THR A 180 -1.06 -2.91 4.04
C THR A 180 -1.12 -1.42 3.77
N GLN A 181 -1.54 -1.05 2.57
CA GLN A 181 -1.76 0.35 2.19
C GLN A 181 -3.22 0.76 2.40
N ILE A 182 -3.44 2.04 2.63
CA ILE A 182 -4.77 2.60 2.83
C ILE A 182 -5.21 3.38 1.60
N MET A 183 -6.37 3.00 1.05
CA MET A 183 -7.12 3.72 0.04
C MET A 183 -8.22 4.52 0.73
N GLY A 184 -8.07 5.83 0.75
CA GLY A 184 -9.03 6.76 1.34
C GLY A 184 -10.17 7.08 0.37
N VAL A 185 -11.42 6.98 0.83
CA VAL A 185 -12.63 7.16 0.01
C VAL A 185 -13.07 8.61 -0.02
N VAL A 186 -13.25 9.16 -1.23
CA VAL A 186 -13.87 10.46 -1.47
C VAL A 186 -15.10 10.29 -2.35
N ASN A 187 -16.28 10.37 -1.75
CA ASN A 187 -17.54 10.29 -2.47
C ASN A 187 -18.01 11.70 -2.92
N ILE A 188 -18.21 11.85 -4.22
CA ILE A 188 -18.60 13.12 -4.88
C ILE A 188 -20.06 13.01 -5.36
N THR A 189 -20.94 12.41 -4.55
CA THR A 189 -22.34 12.19 -4.91
C THR A 189 -23.26 12.45 -3.74
N ASP A 190 -24.38 13.08 -4.01
CA ASP A 190 -25.47 13.38 -3.07
C ASP A 190 -26.22 12.13 -2.57
N ASN A 191 -26.10 11.02 -3.29
CA ASN A 191 -26.75 9.75 -2.97
C ASN A 191 -25.84 8.76 -2.21
N SER A 192 -24.70 9.19 -1.73
CA SER A 192 -23.79 8.36 -0.94
C SER A 192 -24.37 8.05 0.43
N ILE A 193 -24.27 6.78 0.84
CA ILE A 193 -24.67 6.36 2.21
C ILE A 193 -23.70 6.92 3.25
N SER A 194 -22.44 7.19 2.86
CA SER A 194 -21.37 7.55 3.78
C SER A 194 -21.26 9.06 4.06
N ASP A 195 -21.54 9.89 3.11
CA ASP A 195 -21.16 11.32 3.17
C ASP A 195 -22.32 12.28 2.91
N THR A 196 -23.57 11.84 2.90
CA THR A 196 -24.79 12.67 2.88
C THR A 196 -24.72 13.95 2.01
N GLY A 197 -24.04 13.89 0.86
CA GLY A 197 -23.86 15.03 -0.05
C GLY A 197 -22.78 16.05 0.34
N LEU A 198 -21.97 15.78 1.39
CA LEU A 198 -20.97 16.73 1.89
C LEU A 198 -19.89 17.10 0.84
N PHE A 199 -19.62 16.22 -0.11
CA PHE A 199 -18.54 16.39 -1.07
C PHE A 199 -19.04 16.67 -2.51
N LEU A 200 -20.29 17.02 -2.68
CA LEU A 200 -20.83 17.44 -3.98
C LEU A 200 -20.10 18.67 -4.53
N GLU A 201 -19.67 19.58 -3.63
CA GLU A 201 -18.84 20.71 -4.04
C GLU A 201 -17.40 20.27 -4.30
N ALA A 202 -16.89 20.47 -5.49
CA ALA A 202 -15.55 20.07 -5.92
C ALA A 202 -14.43 20.55 -4.97
N ARG A 203 -14.55 21.76 -4.41
CA ARG A 203 -13.58 22.32 -3.46
C ARG A 203 -13.52 21.52 -2.16
N ARG A 204 -14.67 21.05 -1.66
CA ARG A 204 -14.75 20.23 -0.44
C ARG A 204 -14.17 18.83 -0.70
N ALA A 205 -14.49 18.24 -1.84
CA ALA A 205 -13.95 16.95 -2.26
C ALA A 205 -12.41 16.98 -2.39
N ALA A 206 -11.87 18.02 -3.06
CA ALA A 206 -10.43 18.19 -3.20
C ALA A 206 -9.74 18.42 -1.84
N ALA A 207 -10.31 19.25 -0.95
CA ALA A 207 -9.77 19.46 0.40
C ALA A 207 -9.84 18.18 1.25
N HIS A 208 -10.88 17.35 1.05
CA HIS A 208 -10.98 16.05 1.73
C HIS A 208 -9.91 15.08 1.23
N ALA A 209 -9.65 15.02 -0.08
CA ALA A 209 -8.58 14.22 -0.66
C ALA A 209 -7.21 14.60 -0.05
N GLU A 210 -6.91 15.90 0.05
CA GLU A 210 -5.67 16.39 0.69
C GLU A 210 -5.59 16.00 2.16
N ARG A 211 -6.70 16.10 2.89
CA ARG A 211 -6.76 15.68 4.30
C ARG A 211 -6.49 14.19 4.45
N LEU A 212 -7.13 13.33 3.64
CA LEU A 212 -6.90 11.89 3.69
C LEU A 212 -5.45 11.54 3.37
N PHE A 213 -4.82 12.24 2.42
CA PHE A 213 -3.39 12.09 2.15
C PHE A 213 -2.54 12.49 3.36
N ALA A 214 -2.81 13.63 3.98
CA ALA A 214 -2.11 14.08 5.20
C ALA A 214 -2.30 13.11 6.38
N GLU A 215 -3.47 12.45 6.47
CA GLU A 215 -3.77 11.40 7.44
C GLU A 215 -3.04 10.07 7.15
N GLY A 216 -2.46 9.93 5.95
CA GLY A 216 -1.61 8.79 5.56
C GLY A 216 -2.22 7.82 4.55
N ALA A 217 -3.24 8.23 3.79
CA ALA A 217 -3.70 7.46 2.65
C ALA A 217 -2.62 7.41 1.57
N SER A 218 -2.32 6.22 1.05
CA SER A 218 -1.41 6.04 -0.09
C SER A 218 -2.13 6.22 -1.42
N ILE A 219 -3.45 6.01 -1.41
CA ILE A 219 -4.32 6.08 -2.59
C ILE A 219 -5.56 6.88 -2.20
N ILE A 220 -5.99 7.78 -3.07
CA ILE A 220 -7.26 8.50 -2.94
C ILE A 220 -8.21 7.98 -4.01
N ASP A 221 -9.35 7.46 -3.60
CA ASP A 221 -10.35 6.86 -4.49
C ASP A 221 -11.54 7.81 -4.66
N LEU A 222 -11.68 8.36 -5.86
CA LEU A 222 -12.68 9.37 -6.22
C LEU A 222 -13.89 8.68 -6.86
N GLY A 223 -15.03 8.68 -6.18
CA GLY A 223 -16.30 8.14 -6.69
C GLY A 223 -17.32 9.24 -6.93
N ALA A 224 -17.69 9.47 -8.20
CA ALA A 224 -18.70 10.46 -8.61
C ALA A 224 -20.06 9.83 -8.92
N GLN A 225 -20.16 8.50 -8.83
CA GLN A 225 -21.38 7.74 -9.07
C GLN A 225 -21.64 6.80 -7.89
N ALA A 226 -22.80 6.96 -7.23
CA ALA A 226 -23.20 6.02 -6.20
C ALA A 226 -23.64 4.68 -6.82
N THR A 227 -23.17 3.59 -6.24
CA THR A 227 -23.53 2.21 -6.64
C THR A 227 -24.14 1.41 -5.48
N ASN A 228 -24.87 2.08 -4.59
CA ASN A 228 -25.47 1.45 -3.42
C ASN A 228 -26.86 0.83 -3.73
N PRO A 229 -27.38 -0.12 -2.90
CA PRO A 229 -28.64 -0.81 -3.13
C PRO A 229 -29.89 0.08 -3.16
N ARG A 230 -29.82 1.34 -2.76
CA ARG A 230 -30.94 2.29 -2.77
C ARG A 230 -31.09 3.00 -4.11
N MET A 231 -30.10 2.89 -5.00
CA MET A 231 -30.13 3.51 -6.32
C MET A 231 -31.06 2.76 -7.25
N LYS A 232 -31.98 3.50 -7.88
CA LYS A 232 -32.86 2.98 -8.92
C LYS A 232 -32.31 3.20 -10.32
N ASP A 233 -31.43 4.20 -10.48
CA ASP A 233 -30.79 4.58 -11.72
C ASP A 233 -29.29 4.86 -11.45
N LEU A 234 -28.44 4.39 -12.34
CA LEU A 234 -26.99 4.61 -12.29
C LEU A 234 -26.58 5.94 -12.95
N GLY A 235 -27.55 6.77 -13.37
CA GLY A 235 -27.25 8.01 -14.09
C GLY A 235 -26.53 7.78 -15.43
N ASN A 236 -25.97 8.83 -16.01
CA ASN A 236 -25.26 8.76 -17.27
C ASN A 236 -23.82 9.30 -17.15
N VAL A 237 -23.02 9.13 -18.20
CA VAL A 237 -21.61 9.56 -18.28
C VAL A 237 -21.46 11.04 -17.97
N GLU A 238 -22.33 11.91 -18.53
CA GLU A 238 -22.20 13.35 -18.38
C GLU A 238 -22.49 13.83 -16.95
N GLN A 239 -23.42 13.18 -16.26
CA GLN A 239 -23.71 13.48 -14.85
C GLN A 239 -22.55 13.08 -13.94
N GLU A 240 -21.95 11.91 -14.16
CA GLU A 240 -20.77 11.45 -13.42
C GLU A 240 -19.58 12.35 -13.71
N TRP A 241 -19.34 12.66 -14.99
CA TRP A 241 -18.24 13.51 -15.41
C TRP A 241 -18.35 14.93 -14.84
N GLY A 242 -19.54 15.55 -14.93
CA GLY A 242 -19.76 16.90 -14.42
C GLY A 242 -19.49 17.07 -12.91
N ARG A 243 -19.52 15.97 -12.13
CA ARG A 243 -19.11 15.96 -10.72
C ARG A 243 -17.60 15.71 -10.56
N LEU A 244 -17.04 14.82 -11.37
CA LEU A 244 -15.65 14.38 -11.23
C LEU A 244 -14.65 15.41 -11.79
N GLU A 245 -14.92 15.96 -12.98
CA GLU A 245 -14.01 16.85 -13.70
C GLU A 245 -13.51 18.03 -12.86
N PRO A 246 -14.40 18.82 -12.17
CA PRO A 246 -13.94 19.95 -11.38
C PRO A 246 -13.03 19.55 -10.22
N VAL A 247 -13.20 18.34 -9.66
CA VAL A 247 -12.34 17.81 -8.59
C VAL A 247 -10.96 17.47 -9.15
N LEU A 248 -10.90 16.79 -10.29
CA LEU A 248 -9.62 16.46 -10.95
C LEU A 248 -8.84 17.71 -11.35
N GLN A 249 -9.51 18.74 -11.89
CA GLN A 249 -8.88 20.01 -12.22
C GLN A 249 -8.27 20.70 -10.99
N LEU A 250 -9.01 20.73 -9.87
CA LEU A 250 -8.53 21.30 -8.62
C LEU A 250 -7.33 20.52 -8.04
N LEU A 251 -7.37 19.19 -8.09
CA LEU A 251 -6.26 18.36 -7.62
C LEU A 251 -5.03 18.51 -8.52
N ALA A 252 -5.23 18.61 -9.84
CA ALA A 252 -4.15 18.89 -10.79
C ALA A 252 -3.45 20.22 -10.50
N GLU A 253 -4.23 21.26 -10.17
CA GLU A 253 -3.69 22.57 -9.80
C GLU A 253 -2.95 22.51 -8.45
N ARG A 254 -3.57 21.93 -7.41
CA ARG A 254 -3.02 21.88 -6.04
C ARG A 254 -1.78 21.03 -5.92
N TRP A 255 -1.71 19.91 -6.65
CA TRP A 255 -0.54 19.01 -6.63
C TRP A 255 0.46 19.28 -7.75
N LYS A 256 0.26 20.36 -8.51
CA LYS A 256 1.22 20.78 -9.53
C LYS A 256 2.59 21.03 -8.91
N GLY A 257 3.60 20.27 -9.37
CA GLY A 257 4.96 20.36 -8.84
C GLY A 257 5.17 19.75 -7.45
N ALA A 258 4.14 19.15 -6.83
CA ALA A 258 4.29 18.42 -5.58
C ALA A 258 5.28 17.27 -5.74
N LYS A 259 6.22 17.14 -4.82
CA LYS A 259 7.23 16.06 -4.82
C LYS A 259 6.72 14.77 -4.20
N GLN A 260 5.70 14.87 -3.33
CA GLN A 260 5.01 13.76 -2.68
C GLN A 260 3.51 13.92 -2.90
N TYR A 261 2.86 12.87 -3.33
CA TYR A 261 1.43 12.83 -3.62
C TYR A 261 0.91 11.39 -3.55
N PRO A 262 -0.38 11.18 -3.25
CA PRO A 262 -0.97 9.85 -3.30
C PRO A 262 -1.19 9.41 -4.74
N ASP A 263 -1.35 8.12 -4.96
CA ASP A 263 -1.98 7.66 -6.19
C ASP A 263 -3.45 8.09 -6.21
N VAL A 264 -3.99 8.37 -7.40
CA VAL A 264 -5.42 8.64 -7.58
C VAL A 264 -6.07 7.48 -8.30
N SER A 265 -7.17 7.03 -7.73
CA SER A 265 -8.08 6.01 -8.24
C SER A 265 -9.40 6.66 -8.64
N ILE A 266 -10.01 6.17 -9.72
CA ILE A 266 -11.35 6.56 -10.14
C ILE A 266 -12.28 5.36 -9.95
N ASP A 267 -13.28 5.52 -9.06
CA ASP A 267 -14.34 4.54 -8.80
C ASP A 267 -15.46 4.72 -9.86
N THR A 268 -15.35 3.95 -10.93
CA THR A 268 -16.28 3.96 -12.06
C THR A 268 -16.26 2.65 -12.83
N PHE A 269 -17.39 2.26 -13.39
CA PHE A 269 -17.53 1.15 -14.33
C PHE A 269 -17.63 1.62 -15.81
N ARG A 270 -17.37 2.92 -16.07
CA ARG A 270 -17.48 3.54 -17.40
C ARG A 270 -16.12 3.85 -17.99
N PRO A 271 -15.70 3.20 -19.07
CA PRO A 271 -14.41 3.44 -19.73
C PRO A 271 -14.24 4.88 -20.21
N GLU A 272 -15.34 5.55 -20.62
CA GLU A 272 -15.30 6.93 -21.08
C GLU A 272 -14.85 7.92 -19.99
N ILE A 273 -15.23 7.66 -18.74
CA ILE A 273 -14.79 8.47 -17.60
C ILE A 273 -13.28 8.34 -17.39
N ILE A 274 -12.74 7.12 -17.51
CA ILE A 274 -11.29 6.87 -17.39
C ILE A 274 -10.53 7.61 -18.50
N ARG A 275 -10.99 7.53 -19.76
CA ARG A 275 -10.35 8.23 -20.90
C ARG A 275 -10.26 9.73 -20.65
N ARG A 276 -11.36 10.34 -20.23
CA ARG A 276 -11.42 11.78 -19.92
C ARG A 276 -10.55 12.13 -18.69
N ALA A 277 -10.54 11.29 -17.66
CA ALA A 277 -9.78 11.55 -16.43
C ALA A 277 -8.27 11.57 -16.67
N ILE A 278 -7.74 10.68 -17.50
CA ILE A 278 -6.31 10.60 -17.86
C ILE A 278 -5.83 11.89 -18.54
N GLU A 279 -6.68 12.56 -19.32
CA GLU A 279 -6.34 13.81 -20.00
C GLU A 279 -6.13 14.98 -19.03
N ILE A 280 -6.79 14.95 -17.87
CA ILE A 280 -6.71 16.03 -16.85
C ILE A 280 -5.69 15.73 -15.78
N PHE A 281 -5.63 14.48 -15.32
CA PHE A 281 -4.83 14.10 -14.16
C PHE A 281 -4.13 12.75 -14.38
N PRO A 282 -2.87 12.59 -13.93
CA PRO A 282 -2.14 11.31 -14.05
C PRO A 282 -2.68 10.28 -13.03
N ILE A 283 -3.89 9.79 -13.26
CA ILE A 283 -4.47 8.71 -12.45
C ILE A 283 -3.60 7.46 -12.52
N ARG A 284 -3.66 6.61 -11.49
CA ARG A 284 -2.89 5.37 -11.41
C ARG A 284 -3.75 4.13 -11.28
N TRP A 285 -5.03 4.28 -10.93
CA TRP A 285 -5.94 3.19 -10.64
C TRP A 285 -7.29 3.38 -11.32
N ILE A 286 -7.85 2.27 -11.75
CA ILE A 286 -9.26 2.11 -12.12
C ILE A 286 -9.88 1.23 -11.03
N ASN A 287 -10.91 1.70 -10.33
CA ASN A 287 -11.70 0.91 -9.39
C ASN A 287 -13.03 0.56 -10.06
N ASP A 288 -13.14 -0.66 -10.58
CA ASP A 288 -14.30 -1.11 -11.34
C ASP A 288 -15.19 -2.04 -10.53
N VAL A 289 -16.29 -1.49 -10.03
CA VAL A 289 -17.30 -2.23 -9.25
C VAL A 289 -18.12 -3.23 -10.08
N SER A 290 -17.95 -3.24 -11.41
CA SER A 290 -18.61 -4.21 -12.31
C SER A 290 -17.80 -5.50 -12.52
N GLY A 291 -16.60 -5.58 -11.94
CA GLY A 291 -15.73 -6.77 -12.01
C GLY A 291 -14.62 -6.69 -13.04
N GLY A 292 -14.46 -5.56 -13.73
CA GLY A 292 -13.46 -5.36 -14.76
C GLY A 292 -13.94 -5.79 -16.16
N SER A 293 -14.38 -4.84 -16.96
CA SER A 293 -14.69 -5.10 -18.38
C SER A 293 -13.41 -5.28 -19.18
N LEU A 294 -13.52 -5.93 -20.38
CA LEU A 294 -12.39 -6.03 -21.31
C LEU A 294 -11.87 -4.65 -21.75
N GLU A 295 -12.77 -3.67 -21.89
CA GLU A 295 -12.38 -2.31 -22.25
C GLU A 295 -11.59 -1.63 -21.13
N MET A 296 -11.99 -1.81 -19.85
CA MET A 296 -11.22 -1.34 -18.70
C MET A 296 -9.84 -2.00 -18.62
N ALA A 297 -9.76 -3.30 -18.92
CA ALA A 297 -8.49 -4.03 -18.95
C ALA A 297 -7.56 -3.52 -20.07
N HIS A 298 -8.10 -3.21 -21.25
CA HIS A 298 -7.32 -2.60 -22.33
C HIS A 298 -6.82 -1.20 -21.95
N LEU A 299 -7.64 -0.36 -21.30
CA LEU A 299 -7.21 0.94 -20.79
C LEU A 299 -6.11 0.80 -19.72
N ALA A 300 -6.28 -0.14 -18.79
CA ALA A 300 -5.27 -0.40 -17.76
C ALA A 300 -3.92 -0.79 -18.39
N LYS A 301 -3.93 -1.62 -19.45
CA LYS A 301 -2.73 -2.00 -20.19
C LYS A 301 -2.12 -0.83 -20.95
N GLU A 302 -2.94 -0.09 -21.72
CA GLU A 302 -2.51 1.01 -22.58
C GLU A 302 -1.80 2.12 -21.78
N PHE A 303 -2.37 2.48 -20.63
CA PHE A 303 -1.88 3.58 -19.79
C PHE A 303 -1.06 3.13 -18.58
N GLY A 304 -0.77 1.83 -18.44
CA GLY A 304 0.01 1.28 -17.32
C GLY A 304 -0.67 1.48 -15.97
N LEU A 305 -2.02 1.45 -15.94
CA LEU A 305 -2.81 1.62 -14.73
C LEU A 305 -3.00 0.30 -14.00
N ARG A 306 -3.36 0.37 -12.72
CA ARG A 306 -3.90 -0.75 -11.97
C ARG A 306 -5.39 -0.88 -12.17
N LEU A 307 -5.86 -2.09 -12.28
CA LEU A 307 -7.28 -2.43 -12.39
C LEU A 307 -7.72 -3.14 -11.10
N LEU A 308 -8.48 -2.44 -10.27
CA LEU A 308 -9.16 -3.03 -9.12
C LEU A 308 -10.49 -3.61 -9.60
N ILE A 309 -10.61 -4.94 -9.51
CA ILE A 309 -11.81 -5.67 -9.90
C ILE A 309 -12.63 -6.03 -8.66
N ASN A 310 -13.79 -5.43 -8.53
CA ASN A 310 -14.71 -5.68 -7.42
C ASN A 310 -15.85 -6.59 -7.88
N HIS A 311 -16.01 -7.74 -7.24
CA HIS A 311 -17.13 -8.61 -7.55
C HIS A 311 -18.45 -8.08 -7.02
N SER A 312 -19.45 -7.98 -7.90
CA SER A 312 -20.83 -7.68 -7.54
C SER A 312 -21.79 -8.70 -8.19
N CYS A 313 -22.76 -9.21 -7.43
CA CYS A 313 -23.77 -10.13 -8.00
C CYS A 313 -24.75 -9.41 -8.93
N SER A 314 -24.91 -8.11 -8.77
CA SER A 314 -25.70 -7.23 -9.64
C SER A 314 -25.21 -5.80 -9.52
N LEU A 315 -25.45 -4.99 -10.57
CA LEU A 315 -25.12 -3.57 -10.57
C LEU A 315 -26.37 -2.75 -10.96
N PRO A 316 -26.95 -1.92 -10.08
CA PRO A 316 -26.56 -1.76 -8.66
C PRO A 316 -26.78 -3.04 -7.83
N PRO A 317 -26.12 -3.19 -6.68
CA PRO A 317 -26.30 -4.35 -5.80
C PRO A 317 -27.76 -4.47 -5.33
N ARG A 318 -28.37 -5.65 -5.49
CA ARG A 318 -29.74 -5.91 -5.06
C ARG A 318 -29.76 -6.86 -3.87
N PRO A 319 -30.64 -6.63 -2.87
CA PRO A 319 -30.74 -7.50 -1.68
C PRO A 319 -31.19 -8.93 -1.99
N ASP A 320 -31.94 -9.14 -3.08
CA ASP A 320 -32.44 -10.44 -3.56
C ASP A 320 -31.44 -11.19 -4.45
N CYS A 321 -30.31 -10.57 -4.79
CA CYS A 321 -29.26 -11.18 -5.60
C CYS A 321 -28.00 -11.33 -4.75
N VAL A 322 -27.83 -12.51 -4.14
CA VAL A 322 -26.68 -12.82 -3.28
C VAL A 322 -25.97 -14.08 -3.78
N LEU A 323 -24.75 -14.32 -3.29
CA LEU A 323 -24.03 -15.56 -3.57
C LEU A 323 -24.84 -16.79 -3.16
N SER A 324 -24.66 -17.89 -3.90
CA SER A 324 -25.28 -19.19 -3.57
C SER A 324 -24.94 -19.64 -2.15
N TYR A 325 -25.88 -20.32 -1.52
CA TYR A 325 -25.67 -20.95 -0.22
C TYR A 325 -25.18 -22.40 -0.34
N GLU A 326 -25.13 -22.97 -1.55
CA GLU A 326 -24.75 -24.36 -1.79
C GLU A 326 -23.24 -24.58 -1.67
N GLU A 327 -22.48 -23.50 -1.76
CA GLU A 327 -21.00 -23.53 -1.74
C GLU A 327 -20.43 -22.39 -0.91
N SER A 328 -19.24 -22.59 -0.34
CA SER A 328 -18.52 -21.54 0.39
C SER A 328 -18.38 -20.27 -0.45
N PRO A 329 -18.66 -19.07 0.10
CA PRO A 329 -18.47 -17.81 -0.61
C PRO A 329 -16.99 -17.62 -1.02
N VAL A 330 -16.04 -18.16 -0.26
CA VAL A 330 -14.61 -18.09 -0.59
C VAL A 330 -14.33 -18.90 -1.86
N THR A 331 -14.87 -20.12 -1.98
CA THR A 331 -14.68 -20.96 -3.18
C THR A 331 -15.31 -20.33 -4.41
N GLN A 332 -16.51 -19.75 -4.28
CA GLN A 332 -17.15 -19.03 -5.39
C GLN A 332 -16.29 -17.86 -5.87
N MET A 333 -15.71 -17.08 -4.94
CA MET A 333 -14.86 -15.92 -5.28
C MET A 333 -13.50 -16.33 -5.83
N LEU A 334 -12.93 -17.45 -5.39
CA LEU A 334 -11.70 -18.00 -5.98
C LEU A 334 -11.92 -18.35 -7.44
N ARG A 335 -12.97 -19.13 -7.74
CA ARG A 335 -13.30 -19.51 -9.12
C ARG A 335 -13.53 -18.28 -10.02
N TRP A 336 -14.27 -17.29 -9.52
CA TRP A 336 -14.48 -16.05 -10.25
C TRP A 336 -13.16 -15.28 -10.47
N GLY A 337 -12.33 -15.16 -9.43
CA GLY A 337 -11.05 -14.48 -9.49
C GLY A 337 -10.09 -15.14 -10.48
N GLU A 338 -9.95 -16.48 -10.44
CA GLU A 338 -9.11 -17.24 -11.39
C GLU A 338 -9.54 -16.98 -12.84
N SER A 339 -10.86 -17.06 -13.13
CA SER A 339 -11.38 -16.78 -14.47
C SER A 339 -11.11 -15.36 -14.95
N GLN A 340 -11.23 -14.34 -14.07
CA GLN A 340 -10.93 -12.95 -14.43
C GLN A 340 -9.42 -12.75 -14.68
N LEU A 341 -8.58 -13.28 -13.79
CA LEU A 341 -7.13 -13.15 -13.91
C LEU A 341 -6.60 -13.85 -15.17
N GLU A 342 -7.13 -15.02 -15.52
CA GLU A 342 -6.80 -15.70 -16.77
C GLU A 342 -7.16 -14.83 -17.98
N THR A 343 -8.37 -14.24 -17.98
CA THR A 343 -8.82 -13.34 -19.06
C THR A 343 -7.90 -12.14 -19.20
N PHE A 344 -7.51 -11.50 -18.09
CA PHE A 344 -6.67 -10.31 -18.13
C PHE A 344 -5.20 -10.63 -18.46
N ALA A 345 -4.71 -11.80 -18.06
CA ALA A 345 -3.40 -12.27 -18.49
C ALA A 345 -3.33 -12.48 -20.03
N GLN A 346 -4.41 -13.00 -20.65
CA GLN A 346 -4.51 -13.13 -22.11
C GLN A 346 -4.49 -11.76 -22.83
N ILE A 347 -5.03 -10.71 -22.21
CA ILE A 347 -4.92 -9.33 -22.70
C ILE A 347 -3.47 -8.82 -22.56
N GLY A 348 -2.67 -9.40 -21.66
CA GLY A 348 -1.28 -9.05 -21.38
C GLY A 348 -1.11 -8.08 -20.23
N LEU A 349 -2.05 -8.07 -19.26
CA LEU A 349 -1.83 -7.45 -17.95
C LEU A 349 -0.93 -8.35 -17.09
N ASP A 350 -0.01 -7.75 -16.34
CA ASP A 350 0.73 -8.47 -15.29
C ASP A 350 -0.17 -8.59 -14.05
N THR A 351 -0.87 -9.72 -13.94
CA THR A 351 -1.84 -9.97 -12.87
C THR A 351 -1.20 -10.00 -11.49
N SER A 352 0.11 -10.18 -11.39
CA SER A 352 0.83 -10.20 -10.11
C SER A 352 0.89 -8.82 -9.43
N TRP A 353 0.60 -7.73 -10.17
CA TRP A 353 0.62 -6.38 -9.61
C TRP A 353 -0.37 -5.39 -10.25
N GLN A 354 -0.71 -5.53 -11.55
CA GLN A 354 -1.65 -4.61 -12.22
C GLN A 354 -3.09 -4.90 -11.89
N VAL A 355 -3.47 -6.15 -11.66
CA VAL A 355 -4.83 -6.51 -11.26
C VAL A 355 -4.89 -6.64 -9.74
N VAL A 356 -5.88 -5.99 -9.13
CA VAL A 356 -6.14 -6.05 -7.69
C VAL A 356 -7.51 -6.66 -7.48
N PHE A 357 -7.57 -7.75 -6.72
CA PHE A 357 -8.80 -8.48 -6.48
C PHE A 357 -9.53 -7.93 -5.24
N ASP A 358 -10.82 -7.60 -5.39
CA ASP A 358 -11.74 -7.31 -4.28
C ASP A 358 -12.92 -8.29 -4.33
N PRO A 359 -13.13 -9.15 -3.32
CA PRO A 359 -14.27 -10.06 -3.27
C PRO A 359 -15.63 -9.36 -3.17
N GLY A 360 -15.65 -8.02 -3.02
CA GLY A 360 -16.85 -7.21 -3.03
C GLY A 360 -17.71 -7.37 -1.78
N ILE A 361 -17.16 -7.02 -0.62
CA ILE A 361 -17.89 -7.05 0.66
C ILE A 361 -19.20 -6.25 0.55
N ALA A 362 -20.33 -6.87 0.90
CA ALA A 362 -21.69 -6.34 0.81
C ALA A 362 -22.25 -6.06 -0.61
N PHE A 363 -21.52 -6.40 -1.69
CA PHE A 363 -22.00 -6.30 -3.07
C PHE A 363 -22.64 -7.62 -3.51
N GLY A 364 -23.93 -7.82 -3.19
CA GLY A 364 -24.61 -9.11 -3.39
C GLY A 364 -24.08 -10.21 -2.49
N LYS A 365 -23.80 -9.90 -1.24
CA LYS A 365 -23.39 -10.82 -0.18
C LYS A 365 -24.14 -10.49 1.11
N THR A 366 -24.59 -11.53 1.79
CA THR A 366 -25.16 -11.37 3.13
C THR A 366 -24.07 -10.92 4.12
N PRO A 367 -24.43 -10.38 5.30
CA PRO A 367 -23.46 -10.06 6.33
C PRO A 367 -22.53 -11.21 6.68
N VAL A 368 -23.06 -12.44 6.81
CA VAL A 368 -22.28 -13.64 7.13
C VAL A 368 -21.33 -14.01 5.98
N GLN A 369 -21.81 -14.03 4.73
CA GLN A 369 -20.95 -14.26 3.57
C GLN A 369 -19.81 -13.22 3.49
N SER A 370 -20.12 -11.96 3.79
CA SER A 370 -19.10 -10.89 3.82
C SER A 370 -18.03 -11.12 4.89
N MET A 371 -18.41 -11.60 6.09
CA MET A 371 -17.43 -11.95 7.14
C MET A 371 -16.55 -13.13 6.72
N LEU A 372 -17.13 -14.17 6.14
CA LEU A 372 -16.38 -15.32 5.62
C LEU A 372 -15.40 -14.93 4.50
N LEU A 373 -15.76 -13.98 3.64
CA LEU A 373 -14.85 -13.45 2.61
C LEU A 373 -13.67 -12.67 3.20
N MET A 374 -13.89 -11.92 4.27
CA MET A 374 -12.80 -11.27 5.00
C MET A 374 -11.87 -12.27 5.68
N GLU A 375 -12.42 -13.37 6.22
CA GLU A 375 -11.65 -14.48 6.78
C GLU A 375 -10.80 -15.18 5.71
N GLY A 376 -11.30 -15.27 4.47
CA GLY A 376 -10.67 -15.94 3.34
C GLY A 376 -9.48 -15.22 2.69
N VAL A 377 -9.05 -14.06 3.18
CA VAL A 377 -7.97 -13.23 2.56
C VAL A 377 -6.68 -14.02 2.30
N GLU A 378 -6.21 -14.82 3.26
CA GLU A 378 -5.02 -15.66 3.08
C GLU A 378 -5.16 -16.65 1.93
N GLN A 379 -6.37 -17.22 1.74
CA GLN A 379 -6.63 -18.15 0.65
C GLN A 379 -6.63 -17.42 -0.69
N PHE A 380 -7.23 -16.22 -0.78
CA PHE A 380 -7.18 -15.41 -1.98
C PHE A 380 -5.73 -15.08 -2.37
N LYS A 381 -4.93 -14.61 -1.43
CA LYS A 381 -3.52 -14.30 -1.65
C LYS A 381 -2.71 -15.48 -2.15
N ARG A 382 -2.91 -16.65 -1.54
CA ARG A 382 -2.15 -17.86 -1.85
C ARG A 382 -2.53 -18.46 -3.21
N ILE A 383 -3.82 -18.43 -3.57
CA ILE A 383 -4.34 -19.14 -4.75
C ILE A 383 -4.32 -18.21 -5.97
N LEU A 384 -4.78 -16.97 -5.83
CA LEU A 384 -4.87 -16.03 -6.95
C LEU A 384 -3.51 -15.37 -7.29
N GLU A 385 -2.56 -15.41 -6.39
CA GLU A 385 -1.21 -14.81 -6.54
C GLU A 385 -1.22 -13.36 -7.03
N CYS A 386 -2.29 -12.62 -6.71
CA CYS A 386 -2.46 -11.20 -7.03
C CYS A 386 -2.67 -10.38 -5.76
N PRO A 387 -2.50 -9.05 -5.81
CA PRO A 387 -2.84 -8.17 -4.69
C PRO A 387 -4.33 -8.23 -4.36
N VAL A 388 -4.65 -8.18 -3.05
CA VAL A 388 -6.03 -8.22 -2.54
C VAL A 388 -6.38 -6.91 -1.84
N LEU A 389 -7.54 -6.35 -2.18
CA LEU A 389 -8.14 -5.22 -1.50
C LEU A 389 -9.41 -5.66 -0.77
N ILE A 390 -9.65 -5.10 0.41
CA ILE A 390 -10.92 -5.27 1.13
C ILE A 390 -11.54 -3.91 1.45
N GLY A 391 -12.73 -3.68 0.92
CA GLY A 391 -13.54 -2.49 1.18
C GLY A 391 -14.67 -2.79 2.19
N HIS A 392 -14.35 -2.90 3.47
CA HIS A 392 -15.30 -3.28 4.53
C HIS A 392 -15.83 -2.09 5.33
N SER A 393 -15.26 -0.91 5.16
CA SER A 393 -15.50 0.25 5.98
C SER A 393 -16.98 0.63 6.07
N ARG A 394 -17.50 0.69 7.29
CA ARG A 394 -18.87 1.04 7.68
C ARG A 394 -19.96 0.13 7.06
N LYS A 395 -19.61 -0.97 6.38
CA LYS A 395 -20.56 -1.83 5.67
C LYS A 395 -21.49 -2.62 6.60
N SER A 396 -22.60 -3.12 6.04
CA SER A 396 -23.66 -3.77 6.81
C SER A 396 -23.23 -5.04 7.53
N CYS A 397 -22.19 -5.73 7.07
CA CYS A 397 -21.64 -6.90 7.76
C CYS A 397 -21.15 -6.58 9.18
N LEU A 398 -20.67 -5.35 9.43
CA LEU A 398 -20.24 -4.92 10.76
C LEU A 398 -21.40 -4.81 11.77
N SER A 399 -22.67 -4.81 11.31
CA SER A 399 -23.83 -4.87 12.22
C SER A 399 -23.96 -6.20 12.97
N LEU A 400 -23.26 -7.24 12.56
CA LEU A 400 -23.15 -8.49 13.31
C LEU A 400 -22.39 -8.33 14.62
N LEU A 401 -21.52 -7.30 14.72
CA LEU A 401 -20.73 -7.00 15.90
C LEU A 401 -21.47 -6.13 16.93
N GLY A 402 -22.57 -5.49 16.52
CA GLY A 402 -23.39 -4.65 17.38
C GLY A 402 -24.41 -3.81 16.62
N ARG A 403 -25.33 -3.17 17.34
CA ARG A 403 -26.36 -2.30 16.76
C ARG A 403 -25.86 -0.85 16.68
N PHE A 404 -24.88 -0.61 15.82
CA PHE A 404 -24.32 0.73 15.59
C PHE A 404 -24.95 1.36 14.35
N SER A 405 -25.11 2.69 14.38
CA SER A 405 -25.45 3.44 13.18
C SER A 405 -24.32 3.29 12.14
N TYR A 406 -24.63 3.54 10.88
CA TYR A 406 -23.63 3.49 9.82
C TYR A 406 -22.40 4.36 10.12
N GLN A 407 -22.61 5.57 10.67
CA GLN A 407 -21.55 6.54 10.96
C GLN A 407 -20.70 6.15 12.17
N ASP A 408 -21.25 5.35 13.08
CA ASP A 408 -20.57 4.95 14.32
C ASP A 408 -19.72 3.67 14.18
N ARG A 409 -19.62 3.07 12.97
CA ARG A 409 -18.90 1.81 12.72
C ARG A 409 -17.41 1.95 12.46
N ASP A 410 -16.81 3.07 12.81
CA ASP A 410 -15.38 3.29 12.55
C ASP A 410 -14.51 2.41 13.46
N TRP A 411 -14.91 2.16 14.70
CA TRP A 411 -14.17 1.28 15.61
C TRP A 411 -14.18 -0.18 15.16
N GLU A 412 -15.33 -0.69 14.72
CA GLU A 412 -15.45 -2.03 14.15
C GLU A 412 -14.66 -2.13 12.83
N THR A 413 -14.68 -1.08 12.01
CA THR A 413 -13.86 -0.98 10.80
C THR A 413 -12.38 -1.11 11.15
N ILE A 414 -11.89 -0.35 12.13
CA ILE A 414 -10.48 -0.36 12.56
C ILE A 414 -10.11 -1.74 13.11
N GLY A 415 -10.95 -2.35 13.97
CA GLY A 415 -10.71 -3.68 14.50
C GLY A 415 -10.60 -4.75 13.40
N CYS A 416 -11.52 -4.73 12.43
CA CYS A 416 -11.46 -5.61 11.26
C CYS A 416 -10.23 -5.33 10.38
N SER A 417 -9.82 -4.08 10.23
CA SER A 417 -8.63 -3.70 9.47
C SER A 417 -7.36 -4.33 10.05
N VAL A 418 -7.21 -4.37 11.38
CA VAL A 418 -6.08 -5.03 12.06
C VAL A 418 -6.11 -6.53 11.78
N ALA A 419 -7.25 -7.19 11.93
CA ALA A 419 -7.39 -8.62 11.65
C ALA A 419 -7.11 -8.96 10.16
N LEU A 420 -7.48 -8.08 9.23
CA LEU A 420 -7.19 -8.22 7.80
C LEU A 420 -5.71 -8.00 7.49
N HIS A 421 -5.06 -7.06 8.19
CA HIS A 421 -3.62 -6.84 8.10
C HIS A 421 -2.84 -8.10 8.48
N ASP A 422 -3.20 -8.74 9.60
CA ASP A 422 -2.58 -9.98 10.07
C ASP A 422 -2.75 -11.13 9.06
N ARG A 423 -3.83 -11.12 8.26
CA ARG A 423 -4.06 -12.05 7.15
C ARG A 423 -3.35 -11.67 5.85
N GLY A 424 -2.57 -10.60 5.85
CA GLY A 424 -1.72 -10.17 4.72
C GLY A 424 -2.47 -9.45 3.60
N VAL A 425 -3.60 -8.78 3.89
CA VAL A 425 -4.29 -7.93 2.89
C VAL A 425 -3.34 -6.84 2.39
N ASP A 426 -3.38 -6.53 1.08
CA ASP A 426 -2.50 -5.51 0.49
C ASP A 426 -3.09 -4.11 0.62
N TYR A 427 -4.41 -3.98 0.48
CA TYR A 427 -5.10 -2.68 0.48
C TYR A 427 -6.38 -2.73 1.30
N LEU A 428 -6.62 -1.65 2.05
CA LEU A 428 -7.86 -1.42 2.78
C LEU A 428 -8.51 -0.14 2.27
N ARG A 429 -9.74 -0.24 1.76
CA ARG A 429 -10.52 0.91 1.31
C ARG A 429 -11.41 1.39 2.45
N VAL A 430 -11.09 2.57 3.01
CA VAL A 430 -11.70 3.06 4.25
C VAL A 430 -12.07 4.55 4.19
N HIS A 431 -13.02 4.98 5.03
CA HIS A 431 -13.42 6.38 5.20
C HIS A 431 -12.55 7.09 6.24
N GLN A 432 -12.22 6.42 7.34
CA GLN A 432 -11.44 6.99 8.45
C GLN A 432 -9.99 6.51 8.32
N VAL A 433 -9.13 7.34 7.72
CA VAL A 433 -7.74 6.96 7.39
C VAL A 433 -6.83 6.97 8.61
N GLU A 434 -6.82 8.04 9.39
CA GLU A 434 -5.86 8.21 10.49
C GLU A 434 -5.92 7.09 11.53
N GLY A 435 -7.10 6.73 12.02
CA GLY A 435 -7.25 5.66 13.01
C GLY A 435 -6.84 4.30 12.46
N ASN A 436 -7.20 3.99 11.20
CA ASN A 436 -6.74 2.77 10.56
C ASN A 436 -5.21 2.74 10.44
N ARG A 437 -4.59 3.81 9.94
CA ARG A 437 -3.12 3.93 9.85
C ARG A 437 -2.44 3.69 11.20
N ARG A 438 -2.93 4.36 12.25
CA ARG A 438 -2.36 4.26 13.61
C ARG A 438 -2.51 2.84 14.17
N ALA A 439 -3.69 2.22 13.98
CA ALA A 439 -3.95 0.86 14.46
C ALA A 439 -3.09 -0.17 13.71
N LEU A 440 -2.95 -0.05 12.39
CA LEU A 440 -2.10 -0.93 11.59
C LEU A 440 -0.62 -0.80 11.98
N ALA A 441 -0.13 0.42 12.22
CA ALA A 441 1.23 0.65 12.69
C ALA A 441 1.46 0.03 14.07
N ALA A 442 0.49 0.17 14.99
CA ALA A 442 0.56 -0.43 16.32
C ALA A 442 0.53 -1.97 16.27
N ALA A 443 -0.34 -2.55 15.42
CA ALA A 443 -0.41 -4.00 15.23
C ALA A 443 0.88 -4.56 14.63
N ALA A 444 1.42 -3.92 13.60
CA ALA A 444 2.69 -4.31 13.01
C ALA A 444 3.85 -4.24 14.01
N TRP A 445 3.86 -3.24 14.88
CA TRP A 445 4.86 -3.13 15.95
C TRP A 445 4.69 -4.21 17.02
N ALA A 446 3.45 -4.47 17.48
CA ALA A 446 3.16 -5.48 18.51
C ALA A 446 3.35 -6.92 18.01
N GLY A 447 3.16 -7.19 16.71
CA GLY A 447 3.37 -8.49 16.09
C GLY A 447 4.84 -8.84 15.80
N MET A 448 5.78 -7.98 16.15
CA MET A 448 7.20 -8.27 16.02
C MET A 448 7.63 -9.27 17.09
N PRO A 449 8.40 -10.32 16.76
CA PRO A 449 8.90 -11.24 17.77
C PRO A 449 9.86 -10.49 18.72
N VAL A 450 9.63 -10.67 20.00
CA VAL A 450 10.53 -10.22 21.07
C VAL A 450 11.80 -11.06 21.06
#